data_fc8408d5b075578c2acb6ac507781aaa
#
_entry.id   fc8408d5b075578c2acb6ac507781aaa
#
_cell.length_a   1.000
_cell.length_b   1.000
_cell.length_c   1.000
_cell.angle_alpha   90.00
_cell.angle_beta   90.00
_cell.angle_gamma   90.00
#
_symmetry.space_group_name_H-M   'P 1'
#
loop_
_entity.id
_entity.type
_entity.pdbx_description
1 polymer ?
#
loop_
_entity_poly.entity_id
_entity_poly.type
_entity_poly.pdbx_seq_one_letter_code
_entity_poly.pdbx_strand_id
1 'polypeptide(L)'
;MLNIVLVEPEIPQNCGNIARTCAATGCRLHLIRPLGFDISEKAVKRAGLDYWHMVEVLDYENLDDFFARNDVRQMWCLSTKAPRSYVEAGFQDGDYLFFGKETKGLPEDFLESHRDSCVRIPMRSEARSLNLSNAVAITVFEALRQLDFPGLLDHGHMKSQ
;
A
#
# COMPACT_ATOMS: atom_id res chain seq x y z
N MET A 1 -10.42 -4.43 7.55
CA MET A 1 -9.18 -3.63 7.51
C MET A 1 -8.24 -4.16 6.45
N LEU A 2 -7.84 -3.32 5.52
CA LEU A 2 -6.87 -3.70 4.49
C LEU A 2 -5.45 -3.60 5.04
N ASN A 3 -4.56 -4.39 4.46
CA ASN A 3 -3.14 -4.43 4.83
C ASN A 3 -2.31 -3.94 3.65
N ILE A 4 -1.55 -2.88 3.85
CA ILE A 4 -0.64 -2.33 2.85
C ILE A 4 0.75 -2.88 3.15
N VAL A 5 1.38 -3.52 2.16
CA VAL A 5 2.72 -4.10 2.31
C VAL A 5 3.66 -3.41 1.33
N LEU A 6 4.64 -2.70 1.86
CA LEU A 6 5.67 -2.03 1.06
C LEU A 6 6.94 -2.88 1.11
N VAL A 7 7.36 -3.38 -0.05
CA VAL A 7 8.55 -4.23 -0.14
C VAL A 7 9.75 -3.36 -0.47
N GLU A 8 10.61 -3.15 0.51
CA GLU A 8 11.85 -2.38 0.42
C GLU A 8 11.64 -0.94 -0.08
N PRO A 9 10.72 -0.18 0.54
CA PRO A 9 10.49 1.20 0.12
C PRO A 9 11.75 2.06 0.32
N GLU A 10 11.99 2.98 -0.61
CA GLU A 10 13.24 3.74 -0.68
C GLU A 10 13.11 5.19 -0.23
N ILE A 11 11.95 5.81 -0.45
CA ILE A 11 11.77 7.25 -0.33
C ILE A 11 10.90 7.59 0.90
N PRO A 12 11.46 8.31 1.89
CA PRO A 12 10.71 8.59 3.14
C PRO A 12 9.45 9.42 2.93
N GLN A 13 9.43 10.35 1.98
CA GLN A 13 8.26 11.16 1.68
C GLN A 13 7.09 10.30 1.19
N ASN A 14 7.36 9.28 0.38
CA ASN A 14 6.33 8.34 -0.06
C ASN A 14 5.76 7.57 1.12
N CYS A 15 6.62 7.09 2.00
CA CYS A 15 6.19 6.37 3.19
C CYS A 15 5.33 7.25 4.10
N GLY A 16 5.68 8.53 4.26
CA GLY A 16 4.89 9.49 5.02
C GLY A 16 3.50 9.71 4.42
N ASN A 17 3.41 9.88 3.11
CA ASN A 17 2.13 10.03 2.43
C ASN A 17 1.27 8.77 2.53
N ILE A 18 1.90 7.60 2.44
CA ILE A 18 1.21 6.32 2.60
C ILE A 18 0.70 6.15 4.03
N ALA A 19 1.49 6.54 5.03
CA ALA A 19 1.05 6.52 6.42
C ALA A 19 -0.19 7.39 6.63
N ARG A 20 -0.22 8.57 5.99
CA ARG A 20 -1.39 9.46 6.03
C ARG A 20 -2.63 8.80 5.40
N THR A 21 -2.47 8.14 4.26
CA THR A 21 -3.56 7.39 3.63
C THR A 21 -4.05 6.27 4.56
N CYS A 22 -3.14 5.54 5.20
CA CYS A 22 -3.50 4.48 6.15
C CYS A 22 -4.23 5.05 7.36
N ALA A 23 -3.79 6.18 7.90
CA ALA A 23 -4.48 6.86 9.00
C ALA A 23 -5.91 7.26 8.61
N ALA A 24 -6.08 7.77 7.38
CA ALA A 24 -7.39 8.22 6.89
C ALA A 24 -8.36 7.07 6.61
N THR A 25 -7.85 5.87 6.35
CA THR A 25 -8.66 4.73 5.88
C THR A 25 -8.72 3.57 6.85
N GLY A 26 -7.90 3.59 7.91
CA GLY A 26 -7.83 2.49 8.87
C GLY A 26 -7.02 1.29 8.38
N CYS A 27 -6.21 1.45 7.34
CA CYS A 27 -5.33 0.37 6.87
C CYS A 27 -4.14 0.19 7.80
N ARG A 28 -3.67 -1.06 7.89
CA ARG A 28 -2.43 -1.40 8.58
C ARG A 28 -1.27 -1.32 7.60
N LEU A 29 -0.13 -0.84 8.05
CA LEU A 29 1.07 -0.66 7.21
C LEU A 29 2.16 -1.64 7.61
N HIS A 30 2.61 -2.44 6.64
CA HIS A 30 3.70 -3.40 6.80
C HIS A 30 4.88 -2.95 5.95
N LEU A 31 6.07 -2.90 6.56
CA LEU A 31 7.30 -2.48 5.89
C LEU A 31 8.29 -3.64 5.86
N ILE A 32 8.70 -4.05 4.68
CA ILE A 32 9.68 -5.13 4.48
C ILE A 32 11.05 -4.50 4.26
N ARG A 33 12.00 -4.83 5.13
CA ARG A 33 13.39 -4.34 5.04
C ARG A 33 14.14 -5.02 3.89
N PRO A 34 15.20 -4.37 3.35
CA PRO A 34 15.79 -3.11 3.80
C PRO A 34 14.97 -1.89 3.41
N LEU A 35 15.02 -0.87 4.26
CA LEU A 35 14.35 0.42 4.00
C LEU A 35 15.40 1.45 3.56
N GLY A 36 15.03 2.33 2.64
CA GLY A 36 15.89 3.43 2.23
C GLY A 36 15.94 4.59 3.20
N PHE A 37 15.35 4.43 4.40
CA PHE A 37 15.26 5.49 5.41
C PHE A 37 15.15 4.89 6.81
N ASP A 38 15.28 5.76 7.82
CA ASP A 38 15.19 5.38 9.24
C ASP A 38 13.77 5.59 9.75
N ILE A 39 13.19 4.56 10.38
CA ILE A 39 11.85 4.62 10.98
C ILE A 39 11.89 4.76 12.52
N SER A 40 13.06 5.10 13.10
CA SER A 40 13.14 5.37 14.52
C SER A 40 12.22 6.54 14.91
N GLU A 41 11.79 6.57 16.18
CA GLU A 41 10.93 7.65 16.67
C GLU A 41 11.53 9.03 16.39
N LYS A 42 12.84 9.18 16.57
CA LYS A 42 13.56 10.44 16.34
C LYS A 42 13.52 10.84 14.85
N ALA A 43 13.77 9.89 13.96
CA ALA A 43 13.74 10.15 12.51
C ALA A 43 12.33 10.49 12.03
N VAL A 44 11.32 9.80 12.54
CA VAL A 44 9.91 10.06 12.23
C VAL A 44 9.52 11.48 12.65
N LYS A 45 9.87 11.90 13.85
CA LYS A 45 9.61 13.26 14.32
C LYS A 45 10.31 14.31 13.45
N ARG A 46 11.58 14.07 13.11
CA ARG A 46 12.37 14.99 12.30
C ARG A 46 11.80 15.14 10.88
N ALA A 47 11.26 14.06 10.32
CA ALA A 47 10.66 14.07 9.00
C ALA A 47 9.26 14.70 8.98
N GLY A 48 8.69 15.05 10.14
CA GLY A 48 7.33 15.61 10.25
C GLY A 48 6.24 14.63 9.89
N LEU A 49 6.43 13.35 10.17
CA LEU A 49 5.44 12.31 9.88
C LEU A 49 4.35 12.29 10.96
N ASP A 50 3.51 13.31 10.97
CA ASP A 50 2.50 13.54 12.02
C ASP A 50 1.47 12.41 12.14
N TYR A 51 1.23 11.67 11.07
CA TYR A 51 0.23 10.59 11.04
C TYR A 51 0.79 9.24 11.44
N TRP A 52 2.11 9.14 11.65
CA TRP A 52 2.76 7.86 11.92
C TRP A 52 2.21 7.17 13.17
N HIS A 53 1.97 7.92 14.22
CA HIS A 53 1.45 7.39 15.49
C HIS A 53 -0.03 6.96 15.41
N MET A 54 -0.75 7.37 14.35
CA MET A 54 -2.14 7.01 14.13
C MET A 54 -2.30 5.73 13.32
N VAL A 55 -1.19 5.13 12.91
CA VAL A 55 -1.17 3.95 12.03
C VAL A 55 -0.46 2.82 12.75
N GLU A 56 -1.00 1.62 12.68
CA GLU A 56 -0.27 0.45 13.12
C GLU A 56 0.78 0.13 12.06
N VAL A 57 2.06 0.36 12.39
CA VAL A 57 3.20 0.13 11.52
C VAL A 57 4.00 -1.05 12.05
N LEU A 58 4.16 -2.06 11.22
CA LEU A 58 4.91 -3.27 11.54
C LEU A 58 6.06 -3.40 10.54
N ASP A 59 7.25 -3.75 11.01
CA ASP A 59 8.38 -3.95 10.12
C ASP A 59 8.94 -5.37 10.23
N TYR A 60 9.56 -5.82 9.15
CA TYR A 60 10.01 -7.20 8.99
C TYR A 60 11.40 -7.22 8.38
N GLU A 61 12.20 -8.22 8.77
CA GLU A 61 13.58 -8.36 8.25
C GLU A 61 13.60 -8.65 6.74
N ASN A 62 12.60 -9.42 6.26
CA ASN A 62 12.49 -9.80 4.85
C ASN A 62 11.08 -10.36 4.60
N LEU A 63 10.80 -10.77 3.37
CA LEU A 63 9.52 -11.39 3.00
C LEU A 63 9.25 -12.68 3.76
N ASP A 64 10.26 -13.51 3.99
CA ASP A 64 10.08 -14.77 4.73
C ASP A 64 9.61 -14.50 6.15
N ASP A 65 10.21 -13.51 6.82
CA ASP A 65 9.79 -13.06 8.15
C ASP A 65 8.34 -12.57 8.14
N PHE A 66 7.99 -11.79 7.12
CA PHE A 66 6.61 -11.30 6.95
C PHE A 66 5.62 -12.46 6.85
N PHE A 67 5.86 -13.42 5.96
CA PHE A 67 4.95 -14.55 5.76
C PHE A 67 4.91 -15.49 6.96
N ALA A 68 5.99 -15.57 7.73
CA ALA A 68 6.02 -16.38 8.96
C ALA A 68 5.15 -15.78 10.07
N ARG A 69 5.00 -14.45 10.09
CA ARG A 69 4.30 -13.71 11.14
C ARG A 69 2.88 -13.30 10.79
N ASN A 70 2.42 -13.57 9.57
CA ASN A 70 1.09 -13.16 9.11
C ASN A 70 0.39 -14.33 8.40
N ASP A 71 -0.90 -14.49 8.68
CA ASP A 71 -1.75 -15.44 7.96
C ASP A 71 -2.35 -14.73 6.75
N VAL A 72 -1.65 -14.79 5.62
CA VAL A 72 -2.06 -14.12 4.39
C VAL A 72 -2.98 -15.03 3.60
N ARG A 73 -4.29 -14.81 3.73
CA ARG A 73 -5.30 -15.62 3.04
C ARG A 73 -5.50 -15.19 1.59
N GLN A 74 -5.45 -13.88 1.35
CA GLN A 74 -5.58 -13.31 0.01
C GLN A 74 -4.65 -12.12 -0.12
N MET A 75 -3.92 -12.08 -1.22
CA MET A 75 -3.00 -11.00 -1.54
C MET A 75 -3.18 -10.55 -2.98
N TRP A 76 -2.83 -9.29 -3.22
CA TRP A 76 -2.81 -8.68 -4.54
C TRP A 76 -1.46 -7.99 -4.72
N CYS A 77 -0.85 -8.19 -5.89
CA CYS A 77 0.44 -7.60 -6.22
C CYS A 77 0.22 -6.51 -7.27
N LEU A 78 0.53 -5.28 -6.92
CA LEU A 78 0.38 -4.14 -7.83
C LEU A 78 1.65 -3.98 -8.65
N SER A 79 1.53 -4.15 -9.96
CA SER A 79 2.65 -4.08 -10.89
C SER A 79 2.19 -3.64 -12.26
N THR A 80 2.98 -2.75 -12.90
CA THR A 80 2.72 -2.35 -14.28
C THR A 80 2.89 -3.50 -15.28
N LYS A 81 3.46 -4.62 -14.84
CA LYS A 81 3.65 -5.83 -15.66
C LYS A 81 2.47 -6.80 -15.59
N ALA A 82 1.49 -6.52 -14.74
CA ALA A 82 0.35 -7.40 -14.54
C ALA A 82 -0.54 -7.46 -15.79
N PRO A 83 -1.10 -8.64 -16.10
CA PRO A 83 -1.92 -8.82 -17.29
C PRO A 83 -3.37 -8.33 -17.12
N ARG A 84 -3.79 -8.01 -15.89
CA ARG A 84 -5.18 -7.63 -15.60
C ARG A 84 -5.26 -6.28 -14.92
N SER A 85 -6.37 -5.58 -15.16
CA SER A 85 -6.68 -4.35 -14.44
C SER A 85 -7.04 -4.65 -12.97
N TYR A 86 -6.67 -3.74 -12.08
CA TYR A 86 -6.99 -3.87 -10.65
C TYR A 86 -8.50 -3.84 -10.36
N VAL A 87 -9.30 -3.29 -11.26
CA VAL A 87 -10.76 -3.32 -11.10
C VAL A 87 -11.34 -4.73 -11.21
N GLU A 88 -10.58 -5.65 -11.81
CA GLU A 88 -10.97 -7.07 -11.90
C GLU A 88 -10.65 -7.85 -10.62
N ALA A 89 -9.89 -7.26 -9.71
CA ALA A 89 -9.62 -7.87 -8.42
C ALA A 89 -10.88 -7.83 -7.56
N GLY A 90 -11.22 -8.94 -6.95
CA GLY A 90 -12.32 -8.98 -5.98
C GLY A 90 -11.78 -8.71 -4.59
N PHE A 91 -11.52 -7.44 -4.27
CA PHE A 91 -10.95 -7.07 -2.98
C PHE A 91 -11.92 -7.43 -1.84
N GLN A 92 -11.36 -7.98 -0.76
CA GLN A 92 -12.11 -8.34 0.45
C GLN A 92 -11.45 -7.71 1.67
N ASP A 93 -12.22 -7.56 2.73
CA ASP A 93 -11.68 -7.09 4.01
C ASP A 93 -10.61 -8.06 4.50
N GLY A 94 -9.48 -7.51 4.96
CA GLY A 94 -8.36 -8.32 5.40
C GLY A 94 -7.34 -8.64 4.32
N ASP A 95 -7.59 -8.28 3.07
CA ASP A 95 -6.65 -8.53 1.97
C ASP A 95 -5.35 -7.76 2.17
N TYR A 96 -4.26 -8.32 1.64
CA TYR A 96 -2.93 -7.73 1.65
C TYR A 96 -2.61 -7.19 0.26
N LEU A 97 -2.24 -5.92 0.18
CA LEU A 97 -1.91 -5.22 -1.06
C LEU A 97 -0.41 -4.95 -1.09
N PHE A 98 0.31 -5.60 -1.99
CA PHE A 98 1.77 -5.54 -2.09
C PHE A 98 2.19 -4.52 -3.14
N PHE A 99 3.14 -3.66 -2.75
CA PHE A 99 3.74 -2.65 -3.61
C PHE A 99 5.26 -2.76 -3.54
N GLY A 100 5.92 -2.63 -4.67
CA GLY A 100 7.38 -2.69 -4.75
C GLY A 100 8.06 -1.36 -4.49
N LYS A 101 9.39 -1.38 -4.50
CA LYS A 101 10.20 -0.17 -4.33
C LYS A 101 10.03 0.77 -5.52
N GLU A 102 10.31 2.04 -5.26
CA GLU A 102 10.05 3.11 -6.24
C GLU A 102 10.80 2.93 -7.56
N THR A 103 12.04 2.41 -7.50
CA THR A 103 12.90 2.28 -8.69
C THR A 103 12.62 1.06 -9.55
N LYS A 104 12.20 -0.05 -8.95
CA LYS A 104 12.12 -1.34 -9.66
C LYS A 104 10.79 -2.08 -9.52
N GLY A 105 9.92 -1.66 -8.60
CA GLY A 105 8.70 -2.40 -8.29
C GLY A 105 8.97 -3.68 -7.53
N LEU A 106 8.04 -4.61 -7.57
CA LEU A 106 8.16 -5.91 -6.92
C LEU A 106 9.17 -6.80 -7.66
N PRO A 107 9.90 -7.67 -6.94
CA PRO A 107 10.85 -8.57 -7.59
C PRO A 107 10.17 -9.48 -8.62
N GLU A 108 10.87 -9.74 -9.72
CA GLU A 108 10.34 -10.59 -10.81
C GLU A 108 9.93 -11.98 -10.32
N ASP A 109 10.76 -12.60 -9.49
CA ASP A 109 10.48 -13.92 -8.95
C ASP A 109 9.22 -13.93 -8.10
N PHE A 110 9.03 -12.87 -7.32
CA PHE A 110 7.83 -12.70 -6.49
C PHE A 110 6.58 -12.58 -7.36
N LEU A 111 6.64 -11.79 -8.42
CA LEU A 111 5.53 -11.62 -9.35
C LEU A 111 5.18 -12.96 -10.03
N GLU A 112 6.17 -13.70 -10.51
CA GLU A 112 5.95 -15.00 -11.16
C GLU A 112 5.32 -15.99 -10.20
N SER A 113 5.77 -16.02 -8.94
CA SER A 113 5.21 -16.93 -7.93
C SER A 113 3.77 -16.60 -7.57
N HIS A 114 3.35 -15.35 -7.82
CA HIS A 114 2.00 -14.87 -7.46
C HIS A 114 1.26 -14.30 -8.68
N ARG A 115 1.51 -14.89 -9.83
CA ARG A 115 1.00 -14.40 -11.11
C ARG A 115 -0.50 -14.13 -11.11
N ASP A 116 -1.29 -15.04 -10.54
CA ASP A 116 -2.75 -14.92 -10.51
C ASP A 116 -3.23 -13.79 -9.60
N SER A 117 -2.37 -13.28 -8.74
CA SER A 117 -2.66 -12.18 -7.83
C SER A 117 -2.17 -10.83 -8.35
N CYS A 118 -1.53 -10.80 -9.51
CA CYS A 118 -0.98 -9.57 -10.08
C CYS A 118 -2.06 -8.78 -10.81
N VAL A 119 -2.18 -7.51 -10.45
CA VAL A 119 -3.12 -6.56 -11.08
C VAL A 119 -2.42 -5.23 -11.26
N ARG A 120 -2.94 -4.40 -12.15
CA ARG A 120 -2.35 -3.10 -12.44
C ARG A 120 -3.38 -1.97 -12.45
N ILE A 121 -2.91 -0.78 -12.15
CA ILE A 121 -3.68 0.45 -12.37
C ILE A 121 -3.59 0.77 -13.86
N PRO A 122 -4.72 0.98 -14.57
CA PRO A 122 -4.69 1.37 -15.99
C PRO A 122 -3.99 2.72 -16.18
N MET A 123 -3.14 2.79 -17.19
CA MET A 123 -2.39 3.99 -17.54
C MET A 123 -2.26 4.10 -19.04
N ARG A 124 -1.95 5.29 -19.54
CA ARG A 124 -1.61 5.48 -20.94
C ARG A 124 -0.33 4.70 -21.25
N SER A 125 -0.22 4.20 -22.47
CA SER A 125 0.91 3.34 -22.89
C SER A 125 2.27 4.02 -22.77
N GLU A 126 2.32 5.35 -22.89
CA GLU A 126 3.56 6.11 -22.81
C GLU A 126 4.05 6.31 -21.35
N ALA A 127 3.17 6.11 -20.37
CA ALA A 127 3.52 6.24 -18.98
C ALA A 127 4.19 4.97 -18.46
N ARG A 128 5.25 5.11 -17.66
CA ARG A 128 5.99 3.97 -17.09
C ARG A 128 5.37 3.51 -15.78
N SER A 129 5.11 4.46 -14.88
CA SER A 129 4.60 4.16 -13.55
C SER A 129 4.03 5.43 -12.91
N LEU A 130 3.29 5.23 -11.84
CA LEU A 130 2.85 6.31 -10.96
C LEU A 130 3.80 6.41 -9.77
N ASN A 131 3.82 7.59 -9.15
CA ASN A 131 4.45 7.74 -7.84
C ASN A 131 3.88 6.69 -6.89
N LEU A 132 4.74 6.08 -6.06
CA LEU A 132 4.34 4.98 -5.18
C LEU A 132 3.19 5.37 -4.25
N SER A 133 3.26 6.52 -3.59
CA SER A 133 2.20 6.92 -2.67
C SER A 133 0.87 7.16 -3.37
N ASN A 134 0.91 7.65 -4.61
CA ASN A 134 -0.29 7.80 -5.44
C ASN A 134 -0.87 6.44 -5.81
N ALA A 135 -0.03 5.51 -6.22
CA ALA A 135 -0.47 4.15 -6.56
C ALA A 135 -1.13 3.46 -5.37
N VAL A 136 -0.56 3.62 -4.19
CA VAL A 136 -1.15 3.06 -2.95
C VAL A 136 -2.52 3.67 -2.69
N ALA A 137 -2.63 5.00 -2.72
CA ALA A 137 -3.90 5.68 -2.46
C ALA A 137 -4.98 5.27 -3.47
N ILE A 138 -4.65 5.26 -4.75
CA ILE A 138 -5.58 4.87 -5.81
C ILE A 138 -6.08 3.44 -5.59
N THR A 139 -5.18 2.51 -5.30
CA THR A 139 -5.53 1.10 -5.09
C THR A 139 -6.38 0.91 -3.83
N VAL A 140 -5.99 1.56 -2.74
CA VAL A 140 -6.74 1.48 -1.48
C VAL A 140 -8.17 1.96 -1.68
N PHE A 141 -8.36 3.10 -2.35
CA PHE A 141 -9.70 3.66 -2.54
C PHE A 141 -10.53 2.85 -3.54
N GLU A 142 -9.94 2.18 -4.52
CA GLU A 142 -10.67 1.23 -5.36
C GLU A 142 -11.13 0.02 -4.52
N ALA A 143 -10.26 -0.52 -3.68
CA ALA A 143 -10.62 -1.62 -2.79
C ALA A 143 -11.74 -1.22 -1.82
N LEU A 144 -11.63 -0.03 -1.22
CA LEU A 144 -12.66 0.49 -0.32
C LEU A 144 -13.98 0.74 -1.04
N ARG A 145 -13.93 1.22 -2.29
CA ARG A 145 -15.15 1.39 -3.09
C ARG A 145 -15.86 0.05 -3.26
N GLN A 146 -15.12 -1.01 -3.59
CA GLN A 146 -15.70 -2.35 -3.72
C GLN A 146 -16.32 -2.85 -2.41
N LEU A 147 -15.78 -2.42 -1.28
CA LEU A 147 -16.28 -2.79 0.06
C LEU A 147 -17.33 -1.82 0.62
N ASP A 148 -17.73 -0.82 -0.17
CA ASP A 148 -18.70 0.20 0.23
C ASP A 148 -18.23 1.07 1.40
N PHE A 149 -16.92 1.40 1.42
CA PHE A 149 -16.29 2.33 2.37
C PHE A 149 -16.62 2.05 3.84
N PRO A 150 -16.38 0.83 4.35
CA PRO A 150 -16.80 0.46 5.69
C PRO A 150 -16.14 1.34 6.77
N GLY A 151 -16.96 1.91 7.63
CA GLY A 151 -16.50 2.72 8.75
C GLY A 151 -15.99 4.11 8.37
N LEU A 152 -16.14 4.53 7.11
CA LEU A 152 -15.69 5.83 6.67
C LEU A 152 -16.85 6.81 6.53
N LEU A 153 -16.57 8.08 6.82
CA LEU A 153 -17.52 9.16 6.64
C LEU A 153 -17.53 9.54 5.14
N ASP A 154 -18.66 9.40 4.50
CA ASP A 154 -18.76 9.57 3.04
C ASP A 154 -19.41 10.89 2.61
N HIS A 155 -19.87 11.69 3.55
CA HIS A 155 -20.42 13.02 3.24
C HIS A 155 -20.21 13.96 4.42
N GLY A 156 -20.17 15.25 4.11
CA GLY A 156 -19.98 16.30 5.10
C GLY A 156 -21.12 17.30 5.08
N HIS A 157 -20.95 18.39 5.80
CA HIS A 157 -21.89 19.50 5.84
C HIS A 157 -21.21 20.78 5.38
N MET A 158 -21.81 21.42 4.40
CA MET A 158 -21.40 22.76 4.00
C MET A 158 -22.24 23.76 4.77
N LYS A 159 -21.65 24.92 5.11
CA LYS A 159 -22.41 25.98 5.73
C LYS A 159 -23.46 26.47 4.75
N SER A 160 -24.72 26.49 5.18
CA SER A 160 -25.77 27.16 4.44
C SER A 160 -25.52 28.67 4.49
N GLN A 161 -25.70 29.34 3.35
CA GLN A 161 -25.62 30.80 3.28
C GLN A 161 -26.94 31.42 3.65
#